data_b61b0c9dfb843f4b829fab551593ef31
#
_entry.id   b61b0c9dfb843f4b829fab551593ef31
#
_cell.length_a   1.000
_cell.length_b   1.000
_cell.length_c   1.000
_cell.angle_alpha   90.00
_cell.angle_beta   90.00
_cell.angle_gamma   90.00
#
_symmetry.space_group_name_H-M   'P 1'
#
loop_
_entity.id
_entity.type
_entity.pdbx_description
1 polymer ?
#
loop_
_entity_poly.entity_id
_entity_poly.type
_entity_poly.pdbx_seq_one_letter_code
_entity_poly.pdbx_strand_id
1 'polypeptide(L)'
;GVSYCALCDGAFYKDEEVALIGDANTALQYALFLTNYCKKVHVCTLFDRFFADKAHVDNLMTKDNVAIYHNLSLKEFLSDGGELSGLVFENTVDKSEFRLPVKAVFIAIGQIPDNSAFKDFVDIDKNGYIVAGEDGTTRTDGLFVAGDCRTKHIRQLATAAADGAIAATNASIYLK
;
A
#
# COMPACT_ATOMS: atom_id res chain seq x y z
N GLY A 1 -9.57 -11.92 -0.64
CA GLY A 1 -10.04 -10.74 0.10
C GLY A 1 -8.95 -9.90 0.76
N VAL A 2 -7.64 -10.24 0.62
CA VAL A 2 -6.53 -9.41 1.14
C VAL A 2 -5.80 -8.76 -0.02
N SER A 3 -5.68 -7.43 -0.02
CA SER A 3 -5.02 -6.65 -1.07
C SER A 3 -4.12 -5.56 -0.49
N TYR A 4 -3.10 -5.18 -1.24
CA TYR A 4 -2.19 -4.06 -0.93
C TYR A 4 -2.38 -2.87 -1.90
N CYS A 5 -3.34 -2.97 -2.85
CA CYS A 5 -3.57 -1.94 -3.86
C CYS A 5 -5.06 -1.72 -4.08
N ALA A 6 -5.62 -0.70 -3.43
CA ALA A 6 -7.05 -0.36 -3.61
C ALA A 6 -7.37 0.07 -5.05
N LEU A 7 -6.45 0.75 -5.73
CA LEU A 7 -6.63 1.16 -7.14
C LEU A 7 -6.68 -0.04 -8.09
N CYS A 8 -5.99 -1.15 -7.75
CA CYS A 8 -5.95 -2.36 -8.56
C CYS A 8 -7.21 -3.20 -8.36
N ASP A 9 -7.62 -3.40 -7.11
CA ASP A 9 -8.59 -4.43 -6.73
C ASP A 9 -9.92 -3.87 -6.19
N GLY A 10 -9.98 -2.58 -5.86
CA GLY A 10 -11.15 -1.99 -5.19
C GLY A 10 -12.46 -2.16 -5.95
N ALA A 11 -12.42 -2.10 -7.27
CA ALA A 11 -13.61 -2.24 -8.12
C ALA A 11 -14.24 -3.66 -8.07
N PHE A 12 -13.46 -4.69 -7.69
CA PHE A 12 -13.98 -6.06 -7.53
C PHE A 12 -14.91 -6.22 -6.32
N TYR A 13 -14.84 -5.27 -5.36
CA TYR A 13 -15.66 -5.27 -4.16
C TYR A 13 -16.76 -4.22 -4.18
N LYS A 14 -17.29 -3.96 -5.38
CA LYS A 14 -18.43 -3.07 -5.56
C LYS A 14 -19.61 -3.56 -4.72
N ASP A 15 -20.27 -2.61 -4.04
CA ASP A 15 -21.44 -2.82 -3.17
C ASP A 15 -21.17 -3.73 -1.94
N GLU A 16 -19.90 -4.06 -1.66
CA GLU A 16 -19.47 -4.85 -0.49
C GLU A 16 -18.96 -3.96 0.65
N GLU A 17 -18.91 -4.52 1.85
CA GLU A 17 -18.25 -3.89 3.00
C GLU A 17 -16.79 -4.33 3.06
N VAL A 18 -15.89 -3.35 3.11
CA VAL A 18 -14.44 -3.57 3.07
C VAL A 18 -13.75 -2.87 4.22
N ALA A 19 -12.60 -3.41 4.65
CA ALA A 19 -11.72 -2.74 5.60
C ALA A 19 -10.53 -2.11 4.88
N LEU A 20 -10.04 -1.00 5.42
CA LEU A 20 -8.75 -0.41 5.09
C LEU A 20 -7.94 -0.28 6.38
N ILE A 21 -6.72 -0.78 6.37
CA ILE A 21 -5.79 -0.68 7.50
C ILE A 21 -4.68 0.29 7.14
N GLY A 22 -4.57 1.38 7.90
CA GLY A 22 -3.56 2.42 7.73
C GLY A 22 -4.04 3.79 8.20
N ASP A 23 -3.11 4.71 8.37
CA ASP A 23 -3.35 5.99 9.04
C ASP A 23 -2.70 7.21 8.36
N ALA A 24 -1.92 6.99 7.26
CA ALA A 24 -1.22 8.03 6.53
C ALA A 24 -1.91 8.37 5.18
N ASN A 25 -1.33 9.29 4.41
CA ASN A 25 -1.92 9.82 3.17
C ASN A 25 -2.37 8.73 2.19
N THR A 26 -1.55 7.70 1.94
CA THR A 26 -1.92 6.60 1.03
C THR A 26 -3.17 5.87 1.51
N ALA A 27 -3.27 5.62 2.82
CA ALA A 27 -4.43 4.95 3.41
C ALA A 27 -5.71 5.78 3.19
N LEU A 28 -5.66 7.09 3.44
CA LEU A 28 -6.83 7.94 3.26
C LEU A 28 -7.21 8.13 1.79
N GLN A 29 -6.23 8.22 0.89
CA GLN A 29 -6.47 8.25 -0.56
C GLN A 29 -7.16 6.96 -1.03
N TYR A 30 -6.71 5.79 -0.54
CA TYR A 30 -7.34 4.52 -0.81
C TYR A 30 -8.75 4.42 -0.23
N ALA A 31 -8.96 4.89 1.01
CA ALA A 31 -10.29 4.94 1.60
C ALA A 31 -11.24 5.80 0.77
N LEU A 32 -10.84 7.01 0.40
CA LEU A 32 -11.60 7.92 -0.47
C LEU A 32 -11.90 7.30 -1.84
N PHE A 33 -10.96 6.57 -2.42
CA PHE A 33 -11.18 5.85 -3.67
C PHE A 33 -12.25 4.75 -3.51
N LEU A 34 -12.13 3.94 -2.47
CA LEU A 34 -13.05 2.84 -2.17
C LEU A 34 -14.48 3.31 -1.89
N THR A 35 -14.67 4.51 -1.34
CA THR A 35 -16.02 5.06 -1.10
C THR A 35 -16.86 5.22 -2.37
N ASN A 36 -16.24 5.27 -3.55
CA ASN A 36 -16.96 5.37 -4.83
C ASN A 36 -17.50 4.04 -5.34
N TYR A 37 -17.07 2.93 -4.77
CA TYR A 37 -17.43 1.58 -5.23
C TYR A 37 -18.09 0.75 -4.15
N CYS A 38 -17.54 0.81 -2.93
CA CYS A 38 -17.94 -0.08 -1.85
C CYS A 38 -19.17 0.46 -1.12
N LYS A 39 -19.98 -0.45 -0.60
CA LYS A 39 -21.14 -0.13 0.24
C LYS A 39 -20.71 0.59 1.51
N LYS A 40 -19.63 0.12 2.13
CA LYS A 40 -19.05 0.72 3.33
C LYS A 40 -17.56 0.47 3.43
N VAL A 41 -16.82 1.49 3.84
CA VAL A 41 -15.37 1.43 4.06
C VAL A 41 -15.08 1.62 5.55
N HIS A 42 -14.53 0.59 6.17
CA HIS A 42 -14.11 0.58 7.56
C HIS A 42 -12.63 0.92 7.66
N VAL A 43 -12.29 2.14 8.08
CA VAL A 43 -10.90 2.58 8.21
C VAL A 43 -10.41 2.26 9.62
N CYS A 44 -9.43 1.37 9.72
CA CYS A 44 -8.86 0.88 10.97
C CYS A 44 -7.43 1.42 11.13
N THR A 45 -7.17 2.17 12.21
CA THR A 45 -5.84 2.72 12.50
C THR A 45 -5.24 2.10 13.76
N LEU A 46 -3.91 1.95 13.75
CA LEU A 46 -3.18 1.44 14.92
C LEU A 46 -3.17 2.48 16.06
N PHE A 47 -3.14 3.76 15.72
CA PHE A 47 -3.04 4.88 16.64
C PHE A 47 -4.40 5.56 16.84
N ASP A 48 -4.46 6.51 17.76
CA ASP A 48 -5.62 7.30 18.13
C ASP A 48 -5.97 8.42 17.13
N ARG A 49 -5.21 8.54 16.04
CA ARG A 49 -5.33 9.61 15.04
C ARG A 49 -4.79 9.20 13.68
N PHE A 50 -5.05 10.03 12.68
CA PHE A 50 -4.41 9.97 11.37
C PHE A 50 -3.09 10.73 11.34
N PHE A 51 -2.12 10.22 10.57
CA PHE A 51 -0.85 10.88 10.21
C PHE A 51 -0.89 11.35 8.75
N ALA A 52 -2.05 11.80 8.30
CA ALA A 52 -2.31 12.26 6.95
C ALA A 52 -2.56 13.77 6.92
N ASP A 53 -2.49 14.35 5.71
CA ASP A 53 -2.80 15.73 5.48
C ASP A 53 -4.25 16.04 5.86
N LYS A 54 -4.46 17.19 6.49
CA LYS A 54 -5.78 17.63 6.96
C LYS A 54 -6.86 17.60 5.86
N ALA A 55 -6.49 17.94 4.63
CA ALA A 55 -7.41 17.93 3.50
C ALA A 55 -7.97 16.52 3.20
N HIS A 56 -7.17 15.47 3.35
CA HIS A 56 -7.63 14.08 3.18
C HIS A 56 -8.53 13.66 4.33
N VAL A 57 -8.17 14.03 5.56
CA VAL A 57 -8.99 13.74 6.74
C VAL A 57 -10.36 14.43 6.64
N ASP A 58 -10.38 15.73 6.35
CA ASP A 58 -11.60 16.50 6.21
C ASP A 58 -12.52 15.92 5.12
N ASN A 59 -11.95 15.56 3.96
CA ASN A 59 -12.72 14.95 2.87
C ASN A 59 -13.27 13.57 3.28
N LEU A 60 -12.49 12.74 3.96
CA LEU A 60 -12.96 11.42 4.42
C LEU A 60 -14.14 11.54 5.37
N MET A 61 -14.10 12.53 6.27
CA MET A 61 -15.16 12.79 7.25
C MET A 61 -16.47 13.25 6.62
N THR A 62 -16.48 13.69 5.36
CA THR A 62 -17.71 14.03 4.62
C THR A 62 -18.43 12.83 4.00
N LYS A 63 -17.84 11.64 4.06
CA LYS A 63 -18.38 10.44 3.40
C LYS A 63 -19.33 9.69 4.31
N ASP A 64 -20.57 9.50 3.86
CA ASP A 64 -21.62 8.81 4.62
C ASP A 64 -21.38 7.30 4.77
N ASN A 65 -20.60 6.72 3.85
CA ASN A 65 -20.28 5.29 3.83
C ASN A 65 -18.91 4.95 4.43
N VAL A 66 -18.38 5.80 5.32
CA VAL A 66 -17.14 5.54 6.06
C VAL A 66 -17.43 5.31 7.54
N ALA A 67 -16.73 4.34 8.12
CA ALA A 67 -16.63 4.17 9.56
C ALA A 67 -15.16 4.15 9.98
N ILE A 68 -14.80 4.89 11.00
CA ILE A 68 -13.41 5.03 11.46
C ILE A 68 -13.28 4.37 12.83
N TYR A 69 -12.24 3.55 12.98
CA TYR A 69 -11.89 2.85 14.20
C TYR A 69 -10.42 3.07 14.52
N HIS A 70 -10.15 3.75 15.61
CA HIS A 70 -8.82 4.02 16.12
C HIS A 70 -8.37 2.98 17.14
N ASN A 71 -7.05 2.92 17.37
CA ASN A 71 -6.42 2.04 18.38
C ASN A 71 -6.68 0.55 18.12
N LEU A 72 -6.69 0.11 16.87
CA LEU A 72 -6.91 -1.28 16.50
C LEU A 72 -5.64 -1.92 15.92
N SER A 73 -5.19 -3.00 16.54
CA SER A 73 -4.13 -3.87 16.04
C SER A 73 -4.73 -5.13 15.44
N LEU A 74 -4.50 -5.38 14.16
CA LEU A 74 -4.96 -6.61 13.50
C LEU A 74 -4.30 -7.83 14.11
N LYS A 75 -5.09 -8.83 14.46
CA LYS A 75 -4.65 -10.11 15.02
C LYS A 75 -4.88 -11.28 14.09
N GLU A 76 -6.04 -11.34 13.44
CA GLU A 76 -6.43 -12.52 12.67
C GLU A 76 -7.27 -12.14 11.46
N PHE A 77 -7.11 -12.91 10.38
CA PHE A 77 -7.99 -12.92 9.22
C PHE A 77 -8.95 -14.12 9.36
N LEU A 78 -10.25 -13.85 9.36
CA LEU A 78 -11.25 -14.92 9.39
C LEU A 78 -11.58 -15.33 7.95
N SER A 79 -11.74 -16.63 7.74
CA SER A 79 -12.11 -17.16 6.43
C SER A 79 -13.30 -18.11 6.52
N ASP A 80 -14.12 -18.13 5.48
CA ASP A 80 -15.19 -19.09 5.27
C ASP A 80 -15.16 -19.57 3.82
N GLY A 81 -15.12 -20.88 3.61
CA GLY A 81 -15.02 -21.46 2.28
C GLY A 81 -13.79 -21.05 1.45
N GLY A 82 -12.72 -20.59 2.11
CA GLY A 82 -11.49 -20.09 1.45
C GLY A 82 -11.52 -18.61 1.09
N GLU A 83 -12.61 -17.91 1.38
CA GLU A 83 -12.75 -16.47 1.20
C GLU A 83 -12.62 -15.72 2.54
N LEU A 84 -12.19 -14.44 2.48
CA LEU A 84 -12.19 -13.58 3.66
C LEU A 84 -13.63 -13.34 4.12
N SER A 85 -13.90 -13.61 5.40
CA SER A 85 -15.21 -13.39 6.03
C SER A 85 -15.18 -12.30 7.10
N GLY A 86 -14.00 -11.90 7.54
CA GLY A 86 -13.84 -10.84 8.55
C GLY A 86 -12.44 -10.72 9.10
N LEU A 87 -12.29 -9.82 10.04
CA LEU A 87 -11.04 -9.50 10.72
C LEU A 87 -11.25 -9.50 12.24
N VAL A 88 -10.22 -9.90 12.98
CA VAL A 88 -10.17 -9.77 14.43
C VAL A 88 -9.10 -8.75 14.78
N PHE A 89 -9.48 -7.77 15.57
CA PHE A 89 -8.57 -6.76 16.10
C PHE A 89 -8.50 -6.83 17.62
N GLU A 90 -7.39 -6.42 18.18
CA GLU A 90 -7.24 -6.08 19.59
C GLU A 90 -7.20 -4.56 19.73
N ASN A 91 -8.01 -4.01 20.61
CA ASN A 91 -7.87 -2.60 20.96
C ASN A 91 -6.55 -2.38 21.73
N THR A 92 -5.74 -1.44 21.27
CA THR A 92 -4.39 -1.22 21.83
C THR A 92 -4.41 -0.60 23.21
N VAL A 93 -5.55 0.02 23.63
CA VAL A 93 -5.72 0.72 24.91
C VAL A 93 -6.25 -0.22 26.00
N ASP A 94 -7.42 -0.84 25.76
CA ASP A 94 -8.12 -1.63 26.76
C ASP A 94 -7.99 -3.15 26.55
N LYS A 95 -7.31 -3.59 25.49
CA LYS A 95 -7.08 -4.99 25.10
C LYS A 95 -8.34 -5.77 24.74
N SER A 96 -9.47 -5.11 24.58
CA SER A 96 -10.70 -5.75 24.14
C SER A 96 -10.57 -6.28 22.69
N GLU A 97 -11.27 -7.37 22.39
CA GLU A 97 -11.36 -7.91 21.04
C GLU A 97 -12.49 -7.22 20.27
N PHE A 98 -12.20 -6.86 19.02
CA PHE A 98 -13.16 -6.27 18.07
C PHE A 98 -13.19 -7.11 16.80
N ARG A 99 -14.35 -7.63 16.45
CA ARG A 99 -14.57 -8.41 15.21
C ARG A 99 -15.29 -7.57 14.18
N LEU A 100 -14.77 -7.57 12.96
CA LEU A 100 -15.29 -6.79 11.85
C LEU A 100 -15.58 -7.72 10.66
N PRO A 101 -16.86 -8.00 10.35
CA PRO A 101 -17.22 -8.77 9.17
C PRO A 101 -17.03 -7.92 7.91
N VAL A 102 -16.16 -8.37 7.01
CA VAL A 102 -15.87 -7.70 5.73
C VAL A 102 -15.50 -8.72 4.67
N LYS A 103 -15.71 -8.35 3.39
CA LYS A 103 -15.39 -9.19 2.22
C LYS A 103 -13.97 -8.98 1.71
N ALA A 104 -13.39 -7.80 2.00
CA ALA A 104 -12.00 -7.53 1.67
C ALA A 104 -11.34 -6.63 2.71
N VAL A 105 -10.01 -6.71 2.75
CA VAL A 105 -9.16 -5.78 3.48
C VAL A 105 -8.05 -5.26 2.58
N PHE A 106 -7.89 -3.94 2.60
CA PHE A 106 -6.81 -3.23 1.92
C PHE A 106 -5.79 -2.77 2.95
N ILE A 107 -4.54 -3.23 2.81
CA ILE A 107 -3.47 -2.94 3.76
C ILE A 107 -2.61 -1.81 3.20
N ALA A 108 -2.63 -0.65 3.86
CA ALA A 108 -1.93 0.57 3.45
C ALA A 108 -1.06 1.14 4.58
N ILE A 109 -0.22 0.29 5.17
CA ILE A 109 0.66 0.61 6.32
C ILE A 109 2.07 1.03 5.90
N GLY A 110 2.30 1.26 4.60
CA GLY A 110 3.60 1.55 4.02
C GLY A 110 4.30 0.31 3.47
N GLN A 111 5.34 0.57 2.67
CA GLN A 111 6.19 -0.45 2.06
C GLN A 111 7.65 -0.13 2.37
N ILE A 112 8.41 -1.12 2.73
CA ILE A 112 9.85 -1.02 2.94
C ILE A 112 10.51 -1.98 1.94
N PRO A 113 11.29 -1.48 0.97
CA PRO A 113 12.00 -2.34 0.04
C PRO A 113 13.16 -3.02 0.76
N ASP A 114 13.33 -4.32 0.55
CA ASP A 114 14.52 -5.05 1.02
C ASP A 114 15.57 -5.12 -0.10
N ASN A 115 16.42 -4.10 -0.13
CA ASN A 115 17.55 -3.99 -1.06
C ASN A 115 18.90 -4.27 -0.38
N SER A 116 18.90 -4.83 0.82
CA SER A 116 20.10 -5.05 1.64
C SER A 116 21.18 -5.88 0.95
N ALA A 117 20.79 -6.85 0.11
CA ALA A 117 21.70 -7.68 -0.66
C ALA A 117 22.53 -6.90 -1.71
N PHE A 118 22.09 -5.71 -2.10
CA PHE A 118 22.72 -4.91 -3.15
C PHE A 118 23.52 -3.71 -2.63
N LYS A 119 23.53 -3.48 -1.30
CA LYS A 119 24.13 -2.29 -0.67
C LYS A 119 25.59 -2.00 -1.05
N ASP A 120 26.36 -3.04 -1.35
CA ASP A 120 27.78 -2.89 -1.70
C ASP A 120 27.96 -2.45 -3.18
N PHE A 121 26.92 -2.56 -4.00
CA PHE A 121 26.94 -2.28 -5.44
C PHE A 121 26.17 -1.04 -5.83
N VAL A 122 25.18 -0.60 -5.02
CA VAL A 122 24.28 0.50 -5.35
C VAL A 122 24.19 1.51 -4.20
N ASP A 123 23.79 2.73 -4.51
CA ASP A 123 23.40 3.69 -3.49
C ASP A 123 21.95 3.42 -3.07
N ILE A 124 21.70 3.45 -1.76
CA ILE A 124 20.38 3.25 -1.18
C ILE A 124 19.98 4.52 -0.43
N ASP A 125 18.78 5.01 -0.67
CA ASP A 125 18.26 6.20 0.01
C ASP A 125 17.85 5.88 1.46
N LYS A 126 17.49 6.93 2.22
CA LYS A 126 17.08 6.80 3.63
C LYS A 126 15.83 5.93 3.85
N ASN A 127 15.07 5.65 2.79
CA ASN A 127 13.85 4.82 2.83
C ASN A 127 14.11 3.39 2.34
N GLY A 128 15.35 3.04 1.98
CA GLY A 128 15.73 1.71 1.53
C GLY A 128 15.64 1.49 0.01
N TYR A 129 15.31 2.51 -0.79
CA TYR A 129 15.20 2.38 -2.24
C TYR A 129 16.55 2.59 -2.93
N ILE A 130 16.81 1.82 -3.99
CA ILE A 130 18.01 1.99 -4.84
C ILE A 130 17.90 3.33 -5.56
N VAL A 131 18.92 4.16 -5.42
CA VAL A 131 18.99 5.48 -6.08
C VAL A 131 19.30 5.27 -7.56
N ALA A 132 18.37 5.67 -8.42
CA ALA A 132 18.53 5.66 -9.87
C ALA A 132 17.62 6.71 -10.53
N GLY A 133 18.07 7.25 -11.65
CA GLY A 133 17.30 8.12 -12.53
C GLY A 133 16.32 7.34 -13.40
N GLU A 134 15.75 8.04 -14.41
CA GLU A 134 14.84 7.42 -15.38
C GLU A 134 15.55 6.39 -16.27
N ASP A 135 16.85 6.49 -16.46
CA ASP A 135 17.69 5.61 -17.23
C ASP A 135 17.95 4.25 -16.55
N GLY A 136 17.61 4.13 -15.27
CA GLY A 136 17.83 2.93 -14.48
C GLY A 136 19.31 2.63 -14.19
N THR A 137 20.24 3.55 -14.43
CA THR A 137 21.66 3.35 -14.13
C THR A 137 21.92 3.44 -12.62
N THR A 138 22.89 2.66 -12.16
CA THR A 138 23.36 2.68 -10.77
C THR A 138 24.79 3.22 -10.69
N ARG A 139 25.34 3.36 -9.49
CA ARG A 139 26.76 3.75 -9.33
C ARG A 139 27.74 2.72 -9.88
N THR A 140 27.31 1.49 -10.08
CA THR A 140 28.15 0.40 -10.61
C THR A 140 27.90 0.25 -12.10
N ASP A 141 28.94 0.44 -12.89
CA ASP A 141 28.89 0.27 -14.35
C ASP A 141 28.39 -1.13 -14.73
N GLY A 142 27.47 -1.20 -15.68
CA GLY A 142 26.85 -2.44 -16.12
C GLY A 142 25.77 -3.01 -15.21
N LEU A 143 25.46 -2.35 -14.08
CA LEU A 143 24.37 -2.72 -13.19
C LEU A 143 23.22 -1.74 -13.34
N PHE A 144 22.06 -2.22 -13.74
CA PHE A 144 20.83 -1.46 -13.95
C PHE A 144 19.75 -1.88 -12.97
N VAL A 145 18.86 -0.96 -12.62
CA VAL A 145 17.75 -1.21 -11.71
C VAL A 145 16.44 -0.81 -12.37
N ALA A 146 15.39 -1.61 -12.15
CA ALA A 146 14.05 -1.38 -12.69
C ALA A 146 12.97 -1.73 -11.66
N GLY A 147 11.81 -1.07 -11.74
CA GLY A 147 10.64 -1.39 -10.95
C GLY A 147 10.58 -0.69 -9.59
N ASP A 148 9.81 -1.28 -8.69
CA ASP A 148 9.41 -0.65 -7.44
C ASP A 148 10.51 -0.57 -6.37
N CYS A 149 11.62 -1.28 -6.58
CA CYS A 149 12.77 -1.27 -5.67
C CYS A 149 13.63 -0.01 -5.75
N ARG A 150 13.47 0.83 -6.81
CA ARG A 150 14.22 2.08 -7.00
C ARG A 150 13.47 3.32 -6.56
N THR A 151 14.19 4.43 -6.46
CA THR A 151 13.60 5.76 -6.19
C THR A 151 12.66 6.18 -7.31
N LYS A 152 11.36 6.34 -6.99
CA LYS A 152 10.31 6.84 -7.90
C LYS A 152 9.06 7.24 -7.10
N HIS A 153 8.20 8.05 -7.69
CA HIS A 153 6.96 8.48 -7.05
C HIS A 153 5.80 7.50 -7.27
N ILE A 154 5.68 6.95 -8.47
CA ILE A 154 4.56 6.09 -8.85
C ILE A 154 5.04 4.64 -8.92
N ARG A 155 4.42 3.77 -8.13
CA ARG A 155 4.69 2.33 -8.08
C ARG A 155 3.45 1.59 -8.56
N GLN A 156 3.48 1.20 -9.84
CA GLN A 156 2.42 0.47 -10.53
C GLN A 156 3.04 -0.51 -11.51
N LEU A 157 2.33 -1.57 -11.86
CA LEU A 157 2.79 -2.58 -12.82
C LEU A 157 3.25 -1.94 -14.15
N ALA A 158 2.47 -0.98 -14.66
CA ALA A 158 2.80 -0.27 -15.89
C ALA A 158 4.14 0.51 -15.79
N THR A 159 4.39 1.18 -14.65
CA THR A 159 5.66 1.91 -14.46
C THR A 159 6.83 0.97 -14.21
N ALA A 160 6.61 -0.18 -13.57
CA ALA A 160 7.64 -1.20 -13.39
C ALA A 160 8.03 -1.84 -14.73
N ALA A 161 7.06 -2.14 -15.59
CA ALA A 161 7.30 -2.65 -16.94
C ALA A 161 8.05 -1.64 -17.83
N ALA A 162 7.68 -0.35 -17.75
CA ALA A 162 8.39 0.72 -18.46
C ALA A 162 9.86 0.83 -18.01
N ASP A 163 10.13 0.79 -16.70
CA ASP A 163 11.49 0.75 -16.17
C ASP A 163 12.29 -0.42 -16.73
N GLY A 164 11.68 -1.62 -16.79
CA GLY A 164 12.32 -2.81 -17.35
C GLY A 164 12.73 -2.64 -18.81
N ALA A 165 11.87 -2.04 -19.64
CA ALA A 165 12.16 -1.74 -21.02
C ALA A 165 13.33 -0.74 -21.16
N ILE A 166 13.35 0.30 -20.33
CA ILE A 166 14.42 1.32 -20.31
C ILE A 166 15.74 0.68 -19.87
N ALA A 167 15.75 -0.05 -18.76
CA ALA A 167 16.95 -0.70 -18.24
C ALA A 167 17.54 -1.71 -19.24
N ALA A 168 16.70 -2.52 -19.89
CA ALA A 168 17.14 -3.47 -20.92
C ALA A 168 17.75 -2.78 -22.15
N THR A 169 17.14 -1.66 -22.58
CA THR A 169 17.66 -0.84 -23.69
C THR A 169 19.04 -0.28 -23.35
N ASN A 170 19.19 0.31 -22.15
CA ASN A 170 20.45 0.89 -21.71
C ASN A 170 21.53 -0.18 -21.49
N ALA A 171 21.17 -1.35 -20.97
CA ALA A 171 22.09 -2.49 -20.90
C ALA A 171 22.58 -2.94 -22.28
N SER A 172 21.69 -2.97 -23.29
CA SER A 172 22.08 -3.27 -24.69
C SER A 172 23.01 -2.21 -25.29
N ILE A 173 22.84 -0.95 -24.94
CA ILE A 173 23.72 0.14 -25.38
C ILE A 173 25.08 0.02 -24.70
N TYR A 174 25.11 -0.30 -23.43
CA TYR A 174 26.34 -0.47 -22.64
C TYR A 174 27.24 -1.61 -23.17
N LEU A 175 26.66 -2.65 -23.77
CA LEU A 175 27.38 -3.81 -24.30
C LEU A 175 27.96 -3.61 -25.72
N LYS A 176 27.73 -2.45 -26.36
CA LYS A 176 28.25 -2.12 -27.70
C LYS A 176 29.57 -1.36 -27.61
#